data_52857559b4ea62d9f52d723a2def62a0
#
_entry.id   52857559b4ea62d9f52d723a2def62a0
#
_cell.length_a   1.000
_cell.length_b   1.000
_cell.length_c   1.000
_cell.angle_alpha   90.00
_cell.angle_beta   90.00
_cell.angle_gamma   90.00
#
_symmetry.space_group_name_H-M   'P 1'
#
loop_
_entity.id
_entity.type
_entity.pdbx_description
1 polymer ?
#
loop_
_entity_poly.entity_id
_entity_poly.type
_entity_poly.pdbx_seq_one_letter_code
_entity_poly.pdbx_strand_id
1 'polypeptide(L)'
;MPKSTGSFKKQKFQKNVYFCFISYAKAFDCVDHNKLWKILKEMRILDHLTCLLRNLYTGQEATVRTGHGTTDWFQIGKGVRQGRILSSCLFNLYAEYIMRNAGLEEAQTRIKIGGRNINNLRHADDTTLMEDSEEELKSLLMKVKEESEKVGLKLNIQKTNIMASGLITSCK
;
A
#
# COMPACT_ATOMS: atom_id res chain seq x y z
N MET A 1 27.36 -30.70 39.96
CA MET A 1 26.31 -30.01 39.25
C MET A 1 26.91 -28.86 38.47
N PRO A 2 27.08 -28.89 37.18
CA PRO A 2 27.57 -27.77 36.39
C PRO A 2 26.42 -26.86 36.01
N LYS A 3 26.49 -25.58 36.34
CA LYS A 3 25.61 -24.53 35.92
C LYS A 3 25.86 -24.22 34.44
N SER A 4 24.94 -24.57 33.58
CA SER A 4 24.95 -24.18 32.17
C SER A 4 24.46 -22.72 32.08
N THR A 5 25.41 -21.80 32.03
CA THR A 5 25.17 -20.42 31.62
C THR A 5 25.02 -20.40 30.12
N GLY A 6 23.78 -20.50 29.67
CA GLY A 6 23.40 -20.26 28.27
C GLY A 6 23.72 -18.80 27.92
N SER A 7 24.87 -18.61 27.29
CA SER A 7 25.19 -17.34 26.64
C SER A 7 24.25 -17.12 25.46
N PHE A 8 23.23 -16.32 25.67
CA PHE A 8 22.46 -15.76 24.55
C PHE A 8 23.40 -14.87 23.73
N LYS A 9 23.95 -15.41 22.64
CA LYS A 9 24.63 -14.61 21.63
C LYS A 9 23.61 -13.64 21.07
N LYS A 10 23.62 -12.40 21.57
CA LYS A 10 22.92 -11.25 21.00
C LYS A 10 23.53 -11.02 19.61
N GLN A 11 22.90 -11.61 18.59
CA GLN A 11 23.31 -11.41 17.21
C GLN A 11 22.93 -9.97 16.84
N LYS A 12 23.89 -9.08 17.00
CA LYS A 12 23.80 -7.66 16.64
C LYS A 12 23.81 -7.54 15.12
N PHE A 13 22.67 -7.69 14.48
CA PHE A 13 22.51 -7.26 13.09
C PHE A 13 22.39 -5.74 13.08
N GLN A 14 23.53 -5.06 12.98
CA GLN A 14 23.64 -3.62 12.82
C GLN A 14 23.65 -3.27 11.32
N LYS A 15 22.57 -3.56 10.61
CA LYS A 15 22.34 -2.94 9.31
C LYS A 15 21.36 -1.80 9.52
N ASN A 16 21.66 -0.66 8.91
CA ASN A 16 20.69 0.42 8.79
C ASN A 16 19.52 -0.08 7.93
N VAL A 17 18.32 0.17 8.38
CA VAL A 17 17.10 -0.09 7.61
C VAL A 17 16.42 1.24 7.39
N TYR A 18 16.10 1.51 6.14
CA TYR A 18 15.39 2.71 5.74
C TYR A 18 13.93 2.37 5.52
N PHE A 19 13.04 3.18 6.07
CA PHE A 19 11.60 3.04 5.95
C PHE A 19 11.05 4.23 5.19
N CYS A 20 10.12 3.98 4.28
CA CYS A 20 9.31 5.02 3.65
C CYS A 20 7.85 4.75 3.94
N PHE A 21 7.22 5.65 4.69
CA PHE A 21 5.78 5.61 4.97
C PHE A 21 5.06 6.37 3.87
N ILE A 22 4.33 5.64 3.02
CA ILE A 22 3.57 6.18 1.91
C ILE A 22 2.14 6.41 2.37
N SER A 23 1.64 7.62 2.13
CA SER A 23 0.23 7.97 2.26
C SER A 23 -0.31 8.38 0.90
N TYR A 24 -1.52 7.92 0.56
CA TYR A 24 -2.20 8.34 -0.66
C TYR A 24 -3.15 9.50 -0.41
N ALA A 25 -3.30 10.37 -1.39
CA ALA A 25 -4.29 11.44 -1.34
C ALA A 25 -5.68 10.86 -1.68
N LYS A 26 -6.59 10.85 -0.70
CA LYS A 26 -7.96 10.33 -0.87
C LYS A 26 -8.00 8.91 -1.47
N ALA A 27 -7.20 8.00 -0.92
CA ALA A 27 -6.96 6.66 -1.45
C ALA A 27 -8.24 5.95 -1.90
N PHE A 28 -9.20 5.79 -0.99
CA PHE A 28 -10.47 5.08 -1.27
C PHE A 28 -11.35 5.83 -2.28
N ASP A 29 -11.34 7.16 -2.29
CA ASP A 29 -12.17 7.98 -3.20
C ASP A 29 -11.61 8.01 -4.63
N CYS A 30 -10.31 7.71 -4.81
CA CYS A 30 -9.63 7.79 -6.09
C CYS A 30 -9.61 6.47 -6.87
N VAL A 31 -10.09 5.36 -6.32
CA VAL A 31 -10.15 4.07 -7.02
C VAL A 31 -11.09 4.18 -8.22
N ASP A 32 -10.53 4.12 -9.41
CA ASP A 32 -11.30 4.14 -10.67
C ASP A 32 -11.93 2.77 -10.91
N HIS A 33 -13.26 2.70 -11.05
CA HIS A 33 -13.98 1.44 -11.22
C HIS A 33 -13.54 0.69 -12.48
N ASN A 34 -13.34 1.38 -13.61
CA ASN A 34 -12.96 0.72 -14.86
C ASN A 34 -11.54 0.13 -14.77
N LYS A 35 -10.63 0.85 -14.09
CA LYS A 35 -9.28 0.34 -13.82
C LYS A 35 -9.31 -0.83 -12.83
N LEU A 36 -10.13 -0.74 -11.79
CA LEU A 36 -10.32 -1.81 -10.81
C LEU A 36 -10.72 -3.12 -11.48
N TRP A 37 -11.71 -3.10 -12.39
CA TRP A 37 -12.15 -4.31 -13.08
C TRP A 37 -11.07 -4.91 -13.98
N LYS A 38 -10.24 -4.08 -14.62
CA LYS A 38 -9.09 -4.54 -15.41
C LYS A 38 -8.04 -5.20 -14.50
N ILE A 39 -7.70 -4.55 -13.39
CA ILE A 39 -6.75 -5.05 -12.40
C ILE A 39 -7.18 -6.40 -11.85
N LEU A 40 -8.44 -6.56 -11.44
CA LEU A 40 -8.96 -7.82 -10.93
C LEU A 40 -8.83 -8.95 -11.96
N LYS A 41 -9.09 -8.65 -13.24
CA LYS A 41 -8.92 -9.60 -14.33
C LYS A 41 -7.44 -9.98 -14.55
N GLU A 42 -6.54 -9.00 -14.57
CA GLU A 42 -5.09 -9.23 -14.70
C GLU A 42 -4.52 -10.02 -13.51
N MET A 43 -5.06 -9.81 -12.32
CA MET A 43 -4.74 -10.59 -11.12
C MET A 43 -5.38 -11.98 -11.09
N ARG A 44 -6.09 -12.39 -12.17
CA ARG A 44 -6.77 -13.68 -12.31
C ARG A 44 -7.84 -13.92 -11.23
N ILE A 45 -8.49 -12.88 -10.76
CA ILE A 45 -9.69 -13.02 -9.95
C ILE A 45 -10.80 -13.59 -10.82
N LEU A 46 -11.54 -14.56 -10.29
CA LEU A 46 -12.57 -15.29 -11.02
C LEU A 46 -13.61 -14.36 -11.64
N ASP A 47 -13.97 -14.59 -12.90
CA ASP A 47 -14.87 -13.70 -13.66
C ASP A 47 -16.24 -13.53 -12.98
N HIS A 48 -16.79 -14.59 -12.40
CA HIS A 48 -18.08 -14.49 -11.68
C HIS A 48 -18.00 -13.58 -10.45
N LEU A 49 -16.88 -13.58 -9.69
CA LEU A 49 -16.68 -12.67 -8.57
C LEU A 49 -16.51 -11.24 -9.04
N THR A 50 -15.75 -11.03 -10.12
CA THR A 50 -15.59 -9.70 -10.73
C THR A 50 -16.93 -9.16 -11.23
N CYS A 51 -17.77 -10.01 -11.80
CA CYS A 51 -19.12 -9.65 -12.24
C CYS A 51 -20.00 -9.25 -11.06
N LEU A 52 -20.02 -10.03 -9.97
CA LEU A 52 -20.76 -9.71 -8.76
C LEU A 52 -20.32 -8.37 -8.16
N LEU A 53 -19.00 -8.15 -8.07
CA LEU A 53 -18.45 -6.89 -7.58
C LEU A 53 -18.87 -5.71 -8.47
N ARG A 54 -18.75 -5.88 -9.79
CA ARG A 54 -19.18 -4.86 -10.74
C ARG A 54 -20.66 -4.50 -10.56
N ASN A 55 -21.53 -5.48 -10.39
CA ASN A 55 -22.96 -5.26 -10.16
C ASN A 55 -23.24 -4.48 -8.87
N LEU A 56 -22.44 -4.67 -7.82
CA LEU A 56 -22.55 -3.90 -6.57
C LEU A 56 -22.19 -2.41 -6.74
N TYR A 57 -21.37 -2.08 -7.73
CA TYR A 57 -20.91 -0.71 -8.00
C TYR A 57 -21.59 -0.06 -9.21
N THR A 58 -22.29 -0.85 -10.04
CA THR A 58 -23.02 -0.34 -11.22
C THR A 58 -24.28 0.40 -10.79
N GLY A 59 -24.51 1.56 -11.41
CA GLY A 59 -25.74 2.35 -11.19
C GLY A 59 -25.80 3.00 -9.80
N GLN A 60 -24.67 3.12 -9.09
CA GLN A 60 -24.65 3.86 -7.85
C GLN A 60 -24.75 5.35 -8.12
N GLU A 61 -25.71 5.98 -7.45
CA GLU A 61 -25.96 7.40 -7.55
C GLU A 61 -25.82 8.04 -6.15
N ALA A 62 -25.46 9.29 -6.13
CA ALA A 62 -25.40 10.08 -4.92
C ALA A 62 -26.00 11.47 -5.12
N THR A 63 -26.40 12.05 -4.02
CA THR A 63 -26.79 13.45 -3.93
C THR A 63 -26.12 14.04 -2.70
N VAL A 64 -25.82 15.32 -2.71
CA VAL A 64 -25.18 16.03 -1.60
C VAL A 64 -26.14 17.04 -1.03
N ARG A 65 -26.36 16.97 0.28
CA ARG A 65 -27.13 17.98 1.01
C ARG A 65 -26.23 19.14 1.38
N THR A 66 -26.55 20.32 0.89
CA THR A 66 -25.86 21.57 1.19
C THR A 66 -26.74 22.47 2.07
N GLY A 67 -26.19 23.55 2.60
CA GLY A 67 -26.98 24.58 3.32
C GLY A 67 -28.05 25.28 2.48
N HIS A 68 -27.97 25.15 1.14
CA HIS A 68 -28.89 25.76 0.16
C HIS A 68 -29.85 24.78 -0.50
N GLY A 69 -29.84 23.50 -0.08
CA GLY A 69 -30.68 22.46 -0.62
C GLY A 69 -29.91 21.17 -0.96
N THR A 70 -30.52 20.32 -1.77
CA THR A 70 -29.94 19.05 -2.20
C THR A 70 -29.56 19.16 -3.68
N THR A 71 -28.38 18.64 -4.06
CA THR A 71 -27.96 18.60 -5.46
C THR A 71 -28.84 17.63 -6.27
N ASP A 72 -28.78 17.72 -7.59
CA ASP A 72 -29.30 16.67 -8.46
C ASP A 72 -28.54 15.37 -8.25
N TRP A 73 -29.15 14.24 -8.59
CA TRP A 73 -28.53 12.93 -8.54
C TRP A 73 -27.41 12.83 -9.57
N PHE A 74 -26.25 12.33 -9.17
CA PHE A 74 -25.14 12.08 -10.07
C PHE A 74 -24.58 10.67 -9.89
N GLN A 75 -24.07 10.09 -10.96
CA GLN A 75 -23.53 8.74 -10.95
C GLN A 75 -22.12 8.70 -10.35
N ILE A 76 -21.86 7.66 -9.54
CA ILE A 76 -20.58 7.40 -8.91
C ILE A 76 -19.78 6.45 -9.80
N GLY A 77 -18.74 6.98 -10.46
CA GLY A 77 -17.81 6.19 -11.29
C GLY A 77 -16.46 5.90 -10.64
N LYS A 78 -16.23 6.41 -9.41
CA LYS A 78 -14.98 6.30 -8.68
C LYS A 78 -15.23 6.10 -7.19
N GLY A 79 -14.23 5.53 -6.53
CA GLY A 79 -14.21 5.35 -5.09
C GLY A 79 -14.79 4.03 -4.63
N VAL A 80 -14.28 3.56 -3.51
CA VAL A 80 -14.82 2.44 -2.75
C VAL A 80 -15.28 2.92 -1.39
N ARG A 81 -16.42 2.40 -0.91
CA ARG A 81 -17.07 2.90 0.30
C ARG A 81 -16.19 2.71 1.53
N GLN A 82 -15.80 3.78 2.18
CA GLN A 82 -15.04 3.73 3.43
C GLN A 82 -15.84 3.01 4.53
N GLY A 83 -15.12 2.35 5.44
CA GLY A 83 -15.70 1.66 6.59
C GLY A 83 -16.34 0.30 6.30
N ARG A 84 -16.17 -0.25 5.09
CA ARG A 84 -16.64 -1.60 4.75
C ARG A 84 -15.47 -2.54 4.49
N ILE A 85 -15.57 -3.78 4.99
CA ILE A 85 -14.54 -4.83 4.83
C ILE A 85 -14.22 -5.05 3.34
N LEU A 86 -15.24 -5.13 2.50
CA LEU A 86 -15.08 -5.33 1.05
C LEU A 86 -14.25 -4.23 0.40
N SER A 87 -14.43 -2.99 0.81
CA SER A 87 -13.70 -1.85 0.24
C SER A 87 -12.22 -1.89 0.58
N SER A 88 -11.87 -2.27 1.80
CA SER A 88 -10.48 -2.49 2.20
C SER A 88 -9.85 -3.64 1.43
N CYS A 89 -10.58 -4.75 1.20
CA CYS A 89 -10.10 -5.86 0.38
C CYS A 89 -9.85 -5.43 -1.08
N LEU A 90 -10.77 -4.68 -1.68
CA LEU A 90 -10.62 -4.18 -3.05
C LEU A 90 -9.45 -3.21 -3.17
N PHE A 91 -9.29 -2.32 -2.19
CA PHE A 91 -8.14 -1.41 -2.16
C PHE A 91 -6.82 -2.17 -1.99
N ASN A 92 -6.78 -3.19 -1.12
CA ASN A 92 -5.59 -4.03 -0.96
C ASN A 92 -5.21 -4.76 -2.25
N LEU A 93 -6.17 -5.27 -3.03
CA LEU A 93 -5.90 -5.86 -4.34
C LEU A 93 -5.36 -4.82 -5.34
N TYR A 94 -5.92 -3.61 -5.31
CA TYR A 94 -5.46 -2.49 -6.11
C TYR A 94 -4.01 -2.09 -5.77
N ALA A 95 -3.69 -1.99 -4.49
CA ALA A 95 -2.35 -1.71 -4.00
C ALA A 95 -1.37 -2.85 -4.31
N GLU A 96 -1.81 -4.12 -4.19
CA GLU A 96 -1.00 -5.29 -4.55
C GLU A 96 -0.58 -5.25 -6.01
N TYR A 97 -1.50 -4.90 -6.91
CA TYR A 97 -1.21 -4.74 -8.33
C TYR A 97 -0.12 -3.68 -8.58
N ILE A 98 -0.22 -2.53 -7.91
CA ILE A 98 0.78 -1.45 -7.99
C ILE A 98 2.14 -1.97 -7.55
N MET A 99 2.22 -2.67 -6.41
CA MET A 99 3.48 -3.16 -5.86
C MET A 99 4.13 -4.22 -6.75
N ARG A 100 3.35 -5.13 -7.33
CA ARG A 100 3.87 -6.12 -8.30
C ARG A 100 4.47 -5.45 -9.53
N ASN A 101 3.78 -4.45 -10.09
CA ASN A 101 4.26 -3.72 -11.27
C ASN A 101 5.48 -2.84 -10.96
N ALA A 102 5.60 -2.35 -9.73
CA ALA A 102 6.79 -1.63 -9.26
C ALA A 102 8.00 -2.56 -9.02
N GLY A 103 7.83 -3.89 -9.17
CA GLY A 103 8.88 -4.87 -9.01
C GLY A 103 9.21 -5.21 -7.55
N LEU A 104 8.25 -5.03 -6.64
CA LEU A 104 8.39 -5.43 -5.23
C LEU A 104 8.11 -6.92 -5.06
N GLU A 105 8.89 -7.77 -5.71
CA GLU A 105 8.84 -9.21 -5.45
C GLU A 105 9.67 -9.52 -4.20
N GLU A 106 9.10 -10.31 -3.28
CA GLU A 106 9.74 -10.70 -2.02
C GLU A 106 11.13 -11.36 -2.21
N ALA A 107 11.38 -11.93 -3.39
CA ALA A 107 12.62 -12.64 -3.71
C ALA A 107 13.87 -11.74 -3.77
N GLN A 108 13.73 -10.43 -4.00
CA GLN A 108 14.84 -9.50 -4.20
C GLN A 108 15.26 -8.74 -2.93
N THR A 109 14.55 -8.93 -1.84
CA THR A 109 14.76 -8.15 -0.61
C THR A 109 15.85 -8.74 0.26
N ARG A 110 16.73 -7.86 0.78
CA ARG A 110 17.79 -8.23 1.72
C ARG A 110 17.34 -8.18 3.19
N ILE A 111 16.16 -7.60 3.46
CA ILE A 111 15.62 -7.48 4.81
C ILE A 111 14.85 -8.73 5.18
N LYS A 112 15.28 -9.39 6.27
CA LYS A 112 14.62 -10.60 6.79
C LYS A 112 14.03 -10.34 8.17
N ILE A 113 12.72 -10.57 8.30
CA ILE A 113 12.00 -10.53 9.56
C ILE A 113 11.41 -11.92 9.83
N GLY A 114 11.81 -12.56 10.92
CA GLY A 114 11.35 -13.91 11.23
C GLY A 114 11.69 -14.97 10.16
N GLY A 115 12.80 -14.79 9.42
CA GLY A 115 13.25 -15.69 8.35
C GLY A 115 12.57 -15.45 6.99
N ARG A 116 11.62 -14.50 6.88
CA ARG A 116 10.96 -14.12 5.64
C ARG A 116 11.54 -12.83 5.09
N ASN A 117 11.69 -12.75 3.79
CA ASN A 117 12.06 -11.51 3.12
C ASN A 117 10.85 -10.57 3.11
N ILE A 118 11.04 -9.34 3.59
CA ILE A 118 9.96 -8.33 3.67
C ILE A 118 10.51 -7.00 3.18
N ASN A 119 9.92 -6.44 2.13
CA ASN A 119 10.25 -5.13 1.57
C ASN A 119 9.11 -4.12 1.68
N ASN A 120 7.91 -4.59 2.01
CA ASN A 120 6.77 -3.71 2.24
C ASN A 120 5.84 -4.28 3.30
N LEU A 121 5.15 -3.39 3.99
CA LEU A 121 4.03 -3.69 4.88
C LEU A 121 2.86 -2.82 4.45
N ARG A 122 1.65 -3.41 4.43
CA ARG A 122 0.45 -2.70 4.00
C ARG A 122 -0.68 -2.94 4.97
N HIS A 123 -1.38 -1.87 5.29
CA HIS A 123 -2.61 -1.91 6.05
C HIS A 123 -3.58 -0.88 5.48
N ALA A 124 -4.60 -1.36 4.76
CA ALA A 124 -5.51 -0.52 4.00
C ALA A 124 -4.76 0.45 3.05
N ASP A 125 -4.87 1.75 3.23
CA ASP A 125 -4.20 2.78 2.44
C ASP A 125 -2.79 3.15 2.92
N ASP A 126 -2.40 2.69 4.11
CA ASP A 126 -1.05 2.88 4.61
C ASP A 126 -0.08 1.82 4.06
N THR A 127 0.98 2.28 3.45
CA THR A 127 2.04 1.43 2.90
C THR A 127 3.39 1.85 3.45
N THR A 128 4.17 0.89 3.92
CA THR A 128 5.55 1.11 4.35
C THR A 128 6.49 0.32 3.45
N LEU A 129 7.42 1.00 2.79
CA LEU A 129 8.52 0.36 2.07
C LEU A 129 9.73 0.26 2.97
N MET A 130 10.56 -0.76 2.76
CA MET A 130 11.76 -1.03 3.56
C MET A 130 12.91 -1.46 2.66
N GLU A 131 14.07 -0.81 2.83
CA GLU A 131 15.30 -1.17 2.13
C GLU A 131 16.53 -0.98 3.04
N ASP A 132 17.65 -1.61 2.68
CA ASP A 132 18.93 -1.48 3.39
C ASP A 132 19.78 -0.32 2.88
N SER A 133 19.34 0.38 1.83
CA SER A 133 19.95 1.57 1.24
C SER A 133 18.92 2.67 1.00
N GLU A 134 19.30 3.91 1.23
CA GLU A 134 18.44 5.08 1.00
C GLU A 134 18.20 5.29 -0.50
N GLU A 135 19.21 5.04 -1.33
CA GLU A 135 19.15 5.18 -2.78
C GLU A 135 18.19 4.15 -3.38
N GLU A 136 18.27 2.89 -2.94
CA GLU A 136 17.36 1.83 -3.36
C GLU A 136 15.92 2.14 -2.93
N LEU A 137 15.71 2.64 -1.69
CA LEU A 137 14.40 3.05 -1.20
C LEU A 137 13.80 4.20 -2.05
N LYS A 138 14.60 5.22 -2.40
CA LYS A 138 14.16 6.33 -3.27
C LYS A 138 13.80 5.84 -4.67
N SER A 139 14.62 4.96 -5.25
CA SER A 139 14.33 4.35 -6.55
C SER A 139 13.02 3.58 -6.53
N LEU A 140 12.81 2.79 -5.48
CA LEU A 140 11.58 2.02 -5.28
C LEU A 140 10.35 2.92 -5.11
N LEU A 141 10.47 3.98 -4.30
CA LEU A 141 9.41 4.97 -4.10
C LEU A 141 9.00 5.62 -5.44
N MET A 142 9.96 5.94 -6.30
CA MET A 142 9.67 6.52 -7.61
C MET A 142 8.91 5.55 -8.51
N LYS A 143 9.27 4.26 -8.53
CA LYS A 143 8.54 3.23 -9.27
C LYS A 143 7.11 3.07 -8.74
N VAL A 144 6.94 3.00 -7.41
CA VAL A 144 5.61 2.92 -6.79
C VAL A 144 4.77 4.15 -7.13
N LYS A 145 5.36 5.34 -7.16
CA LYS A 145 4.68 6.57 -7.55
C LYS A 145 4.19 6.48 -9.00
N GLU A 146 5.06 6.10 -9.94
CA GLU A 146 4.71 5.96 -11.35
C GLU A 146 3.58 4.96 -11.58
N GLU A 147 3.68 3.77 -10.97
CA GLU A 147 2.64 2.74 -11.08
C GLU A 147 1.32 3.17 -10.43
N SER A 148 1.38 3.90 -9.32
CA SER A 148 0.20 4.47 -8.66
C SER A 148 -0.50 5.50 -9.56
N GLU A 149 0.25 6.38 -10.20
CA GLU A 149 -0.28 7.40 -11.12
C GLU A 149 -0.95 6.78 -12.34
N LYS A 150 -0.42 5.69 -12.90
CA LYS A 150 -1.03 4.94 -14.02
C LYS A 150 -2.44 4.45 -13.68
N VAL A 151 -2.66 4.04 -12.45
CA VAL A 151 -3.97 3.57 -11.99
C VAL A 151 -4.83 4.69 -11.38
N GLY A 152 -4.32 5.91 -11.27
CA GLY A 152 -5.07 7.07 -10.82
C GLY A 152 -4.96 7.38 -9.33
N LEU A 153 -4.05 6.71 -8.61
CA LEU A 153 -3.70 7.07 -7.23
C LEU A 153 -2.55 8.09 -7.23
N LYS A 154 -2.64 9.06 -6.34
CA LYS A 154 -1.59 10.07 -6.14
C LYS A 154 -1.04 9.96 -4.73
N LEU A 155 0.29 9.95 -4.61
CA LEU A 155 0.95 10.00 -3.32
C LEU A 155 0.73 11.37 -2.68
N ASN A 156 0.51 11.38 -1.38
CA ASN A 156 0.50 12.60 -0.59
C ASN A 156 1.93 12.91 -0.13
N ILE A 157 2.62 13.77 -0.88
CA ILE A 157 4.04 14.10 -0.64
C ILE A 157 4.25 14.68 0.76
N GLN A 158 3.31 15.48 1.27
CA GLN A 158 3.43 16.10 2.60
C GLN A 158 3.34 15.09 3.75
N LYS A 159 2.65 13.97 3.54
CA LYS A 159 2.50 12.89 4.53
C LYS A 159 3.43 11.70 4.27
N THR A 160 4.08 11.64 3.12
CA THR A 160 5.06 10.59 2.80
C THR A 160 6.40 10.95 3.45
N ASN A 161 6.87 10.10 4.37
CA ASN A 161 8.06 10.34 5.17
C ASN A 161 9.06 9.20 5.06
N ILE A 162 10.35 9.55 5.03
CA ILE A 162 11.46 8.59 5.07
C ILE A 162 12.09 8.65 6.46
N MET A 163 12.35 7.48 7.05
CA MET A 163 13.01 7.33 8.34
C MET A 163 14.12 6.28 8.23
N ALA A 164 15.27 6.57 8.81
CA ALA A 164 16.35 5.58 8.96
C ALA A 164 16.32 5.00 10.37
N SER A 165 16.33 3.68 10.50
CA SER A 165 16.57 2.97 11.76
C SER A 165 18.02 2.56 11.78
N GLY A 166 18.86 3.34 12.44
CA GLY A 166 20.27 3.06 12.70
C GLY A 166 20.62 3.45 14.14
N LEU A 167 21.72 2.93 14.70
CA LEU A 167 22.27 3.46 15.93
C LEU A 167 22.57 4.94 15.71
N ILE A 168 21.89 5.80 16.44
CA ILE A 168 22.30 7.19 16.59
C ILE A 168 23.68 7.13 17.27
N THR A 169 24.74 7.10 16.49
CA THR A 169 26.05 7.46 16.99
C THR A 169 25.95 8.93 17.34
N SER A 170 25.89 9.22 18.64
CA SER A 170 25.86 10.57 19.17
C SER A 170 26.83 11.45 18.41
N CYS A 171 26.33 12.43 17.67
CA CYS A 171 27.12 13.56 17.26
C CYS A 171 27.60 14.28 18.52
N LYS A 172 28.93 14.25 18.70
CA LYS A 172 29.62 15.21 19.57
C LYS A 172 29.72 16.53 18.83
#